data_b290faa35c04d2389c4ce3354d3d059c
#
_entry.id   b290faa35c04d2389c4ce3354d3d059c
#
_cell.length_a   1.000
_cell.length_b   1.000
_cell.length_c   1.000
_cell.angle_alpha   90.00
_cell.angle_beta   90.00
_cell.angle_gamma   90.00
#
_symmetry.space_group_name_H-M   'P 1'
#
loop_
_entity.id
_entity.type
_entity.pdbx_description
1 polymer ?
#
loop_
_entity_poly.entity_id
_entity_poly.type
_entity_poly.pdbx_seq_one_letter_code
_entity_poly.pdbx_strand_id
1 'polypeptide(L)'
;MGGPNTYEHFPTGWAAAFSTPFKMFKRYSEYAGGTCDPLIISWPKGIKARGEVRNQYHHSTDIVPTILDIIGIEEPKVYKGVPQYPMSGVSMKYSFNATPDAPTMKKRQYFAMLGTRAIWEDGWKAVALHAPLTSKGNFDKDEWELYHVAVDRSESKNLAKENPEKLKQMIAAWFDEADRNLVLPLDDRTAVEQLGIERPSEEEVLERYTYYPHTAPVPEGVAVNVRGRSFKILSDIDIKDPATASGVIFAHGSRFGGHALFVKGKKLYYVYNFLGIQPEQKFVSSVELKPGKQVVGMEFIRESTGKNGEQIGKMNLYINDKIVASGPMRTQPGKFTLSGDGLCVGYDSGDAVSKEYKTPGEFKGGKILGVGVSVEKKQYLDLEKEAKTKFRD
;
A
#
# COMPACT_ATOMS: atom_id res chain seq x y z
N MET A 1 2.67 -11.55 -19.56
CA MET A 1 2.43 -10.48 -18.57
C MET A 1 1.74 -9.31 -19.24
N GLY A 2 0.90 -8.56 -18.51
CA GLY A 2 0.24 -7.35 -19.01
C GLY A 2 -1.02 -7.54 -19.85
N GLY A 3 -1.52 -8.75 -20.02
CA GLY A 3 -2.81 -8.96 -20.67
C GLY A 3 -3.99 -8.73 -19.70
N PRO A 4 -5.19 -8.38 -20.20
CA PRO A 4 -6.33 -8.03 -19.34
C PRO A 4 -6.83 -9.17 -18.45
N ASN A 5 -6.39 -10.39 -18.69
CA ASN A 5 -6.77 -11.59 -17.93
C ASN A 5 -5.58 -12.20 -17.17
N THR A 6 -4.47 -11.47 -17.04
CA THR A 6 -3.28 -11.93 -16.32
C THR A 6 -3.17 -11.26 -14.97
N TYR A 7 -2.71 -12.02 -13.99
CA TYR A 7 -2.35 -11.48 -12.68
C TYR A 7 -1.06 -10.67 -12.84
N GLU A 8 -1.03 -9.43 -12.33
CA GLU A 8 0.10 -8.52 -12.49
C GLU A 8 1.22 -8.77 -11.47
N HIS A 9 1.31 -9.96 -10.93
CA HIS A 9 2.45 -10.36 -10.10
C HIS A 9 3.69 -10.56 -10.96
N PHE A 10 4.80 -9.99 -10.52
CA PHE A 10 6.10 -10.17 -11.15
C PHE A 10 6.64 -11.56 -10.76
N PRO A 11 6.74 -12.52 -11.67
CA PRO A 11 7.16 -13.89 -11.32
C PRO A 11 8.58 -13.93 -10.77
N THR A 12 8.83 -14.78 -9.78
CA THR A 12 10.12 -14.98 -9.10
C THR A 12 11.30 -15.12 -10.06
N GLY A 13 11.16 -15.92 -11.13
CA GLY A 13 12.23 -16.09 -12.13
C GLY A 13 12.59 -14.79 -12.84
N TRP A 14 11.63 -13.95 -13.15
CA TRP A 14 11.88 -12.64 -13.74
C TRP A 14 12.45 -11.66 -12.70
N ALA A 15 11.96 -11.71 -11.46
CA ALA A 15 12.50 -10.88 -10.37
C ALA A 15 14.00 -11.18 -10.19
N ALA A 16 14.39 -12.45 -10.12
CA ALA A 16 15.79 -12.85 -10.04
C ALA A 16 16.61 -12.40 -11.28
N ALA A 17 16.07 -12.61 -12.50
CA ALA A 17 16.76 -12.25 -13.73
C ALA A 17 17.04 -10.73 -13.83
N PHE A 18 16.08 -9.89 -13.47
CA PHE A 18 16.24 -8.44 -13.52
C PHE A 18 17.00 -7.84 -12.34
N SER A 19 17.21 -8.58 -11.26
CA SER A 19 18.07 -8.17 -10.14
C SER A 19 19.54 -8.50 -10.35
N THR A 20 19.89 -9.29 -11.37
CA THR A 20 21.30 -9.65 -11.66
C THR A 20 22.14 -8.42 -11.96
N PRO A 21 23.43 -8.38 -11.54
CA PRO A 21 24.22 -9.47 -10.92
C PRO A 21 24.04 -9.58 -9.39
N PHE A 22 23.08 -8.89 -8.80
CA PHE A 22 22.86 -8.92 -7.35
C PHE A 22 22.13 -10.20 -6.92
N LYS A 23 22.45 -10.64 -5.71
CA LYS A 23 21.85 -11.81 -5.08
C LYS A 23 20.43 -11.50 -4.63
N MET A 24 19.49 -12.40 -4.90
CA MET A 24 18.06 -12.32 -4.52
C MET A 24 17.31 -11.16 -5.20
N PHE A 25 16.16 -10.77 -4.65
CA PHE A 25 15.24 -9.77 -5.19
C PHE A 25 14.37 -9.18 -4.05
N LYS A 26 13.39 -8.33 -4.36
CA LYS A 26 12.45 -7.73 -3.41
C LYS A 26 12.00 -8.74 -2.33
N ARG A 27 11.93 -8.32 -1.08
CA ARG A 27 11.69 -9.05 0.16
C ARG A 27 12.99 -9.45 0.90
N TYR A 28 14.03 -9.81 0.19
CA TYR A 28 15.30 -10.23 0.79
C TYR A 28 16.14 -9.00 1.15
N SER A 29 15.73 -8.29 2.22
CA SER A 29 16.37 -7.03 2.65
C SER A 29 17.81 -7.22 3.13
N GLU A 30 18.23 -8.45 3.34
CA GLU A 30 19.61 -8.82 3.70
C GLU A 30 20.55 -8.80 2.48
N TYR A 31 20.05 -8.98 1.25
CA TYR A 31 20.88 -9.02 0.05
C TYR A 31 20.68 -7.83 -0.90
N ALA A 32 21.68 -7.57 -1.70
CA ALA A 32 21.71 -6.42 -2.61
C ALA A 32 20.55 -6.43 -3.64
N GLY A 33 20.14 -7.59 -4.14
CA GLY A 33 19.01 -7.69 -5.07
C GLY A 33 17.66 -7.28 -4.46
N GLY A 34 17.55 -7.27 -3.15
CA GLY A 34 16.37 -6.78 -2.43
C GLY A 34 16.45 -5.32 -1.97
N THR A 35 17.63 -4.68 -2.05
CA THR A 35 17.86 -3.35 -1.45
C THR A 35 18.58 -2.35 -2.34
N CYS A 36 19.25 -2.79 -3.41
CA CYS A 36 19.97 -1.91 -4.33
C CYS A 36 19.08 -1.43 -5.46
N ASP A 37 18.36 -0.34 -5.23
CA ASP A 37 17.55 0.32 -6.25
C ASP A 37 18.31 1.46 -6.94
N PRO A 38 18.11 1.71 -8.23
CA PRO A 38 18.69 2.85 -8.92
C PRO A 38 18.04 4.15 -8.43
N LEU A 39 18.87 5.17 -8.15
CA LEU A 39 18.42 6.51 -7.82
C LEU A 39 18.93 7.51 -8.86
N ILE A 40 18.03 8.27 -9.44
CA ILE A 40 18.35 9.36 -10.38
C ILE A 40 17.94 10.68 -9.75
N ILE A 41 18.89 11.62 -9.65
CA ILE A 41 18.64 12.96 -9.14
C ILE A 41 18.87 13.98 -10.26
N SER A 42 17.86 14.79 -10.53
CA SER A 42 17.94 15.89 -11.50
C SER A 42 17.64 17.22 -10.81
N TRP A 43 18.64 18.08 -10.74
CA TRP A 43 18.52 19.43 -10.19
C TRP A 43 19.40 20.41 -10.99
N PRO A 44 18.90 20.93 -12.14
CA PRO A 44 19.70 21.72 -13.06
C PRO A 44 20.36 22.95 -12.46
N LYS A 45 19.78 23.55 -11.42
CA LYS A 45 20.35 24.73 -10.74
C LYS A 45 21.46 24.39 -9.74
N GLY A 46 21.50 23.16 -9.20
CA GLY A 46 22.43 22.77 -8.12
C GLY A 46 23.45 21.71 -8.52
N ILE A 47 23.19 20.92 -9.56
CA ILE A 47 24.06 19.83 -10.02
C ILE A 47 24.69 20.23 -11.35
N LYS A 48 26.01 20.39 -11.37
CA LYS A 48 26.78 20.70 -12.57
C LYS A 48 27.02 19.47 -13.45
N ALA A 49 27.21 18.32 -12.82
CA ALA A 49 27.38 17.04 -13.49
C ALA A 49 26.20 16.69 -14.38
N ARG A 50 26.45 15.96 -15.48
CA ARG A 50 25.43 15.53 -16.43
C ARG A 50 25.62 14.06 -16.76
N GLY A 51 24.71 13.21 -16.27
CA GLY A 51 24.72 11.77 -16.54
C GLY A 51 25.86 11.02 -15.86
N GLU A 52 26.49 11.58 -14.85
CA GLU A 52 27.57 10.91 -14.11
C GLU A 52 27.01 9.95 -13.07
N VAL A 53 27.67 8.79 -12.93
CA VAL A 53 27.39 7.80 -11.89
C VAL A 53 28.10 8.21 -10.61
N ARG A 54 27.43 8.00 -9.47
CA ARG A 54 27.98 8.18 -8.12
C ARG A 54 28.00 6.83 -7.42
N ASN A 55 29.13 6.51 -6.76
CA ASN A 55 29.34 5.24 -6.07
C ASN A 55 29.21 5.35 -4.55
N GLN A 56 28.93 6.53 -4.01
CA GLN A 56 28.70 6.72 -2.59
C GLN A 56 27.49 5.90 -2.14
N TYR A 57 27.65 5.18 -1.04
CA TYR A 57 26.54 4.43 -0.44
C TYR A 57 25.52 5.38 0.17
N HIS A 58 24.25 5.18 -0.19
CA HIS A 58 23.11 5.92 0.35
C HIS A 58 21.92 4.99 0.56
N HIS A 59 20.93 5.48 1.32
CA HIS A 59 19.69 4.78 1.62
C HIS A 59 18.50 5.72 1.40
N SER A 60 17.30 5.18 1.22
CA SER A 60 16.08 5.96 1.03
C SER A 60 15.80 6.95 2.18
N THR A 61 16.25 6.67 3.40
CA THR A 61 16.20 7.60 4.55
C THR A 61 16.98 8.89 4.32
N ASP A 62 17.91 8.92 3.36
CA ASP A 62 18.76 10.08 3.07
C ASP A 62 18.06 11.10 2.16
N ILE A 63 16.93 10.75 1.55
CA ILE A 63 16.19 11.62 0.62
C ILE A 63 15.64 12.87 1.34
N VAL A 64 14.96 12.70 2.47
CA VAL A 64 14.36 13.82 3.20
C VAL A 64 15.40 14.78 3.75
N PRO A 65 16.46 14.33 4.45
CA PRO A 65 17.55 15.23 4.87
C PRO A 65 18.21 15.99 3.72
N THR A 66 18.33 15.33 2.54
CA THR A 66 18.86 15.98 1.33
C THR A 66 17.95 17.11 0.85
N ILE A 67 16.65 16.89 0.81
CA ILE A 67 15.69 17.93 0.41
C ILE A 67 15.74 19.11 1.39
N LEU A 68 15.74 18.86 2.69
CA LEU A 68 15.82 19.90 3.70
C LEU A 68 17.10 20.72 3.58
N ASP A 69 18.24 20.06 3.36
CA ASP A 69 19.54 20.73 3.15
C ASP A 69 19.56 21.56 1.84
N ILE A 70 18.93 21.09 0.77
CA ILE A 70 18.81 21.84 -0.48
C ILE A 70 18.02 23.14 -0.30
N ILE A 71 16.91 23.09 0.42
CA ILE A 71 16.03 24.24 0.63
C ILE A 71 16.41 25.08 1.85
N GLY A 72 17.44 24.68 2.62
CA GLY A 72 17.94 25.41 3.78
C GLY A 72 17.01 25.39 5.01
N ILE A 73 16.27 24.30 5.18
CA ILE A 73 15.40 24.11 6.36
C ILE A 73 16.05 23.10 7.31
N GLU A 74 16.17 23.48 8.57
CA GLU A 74 16.64 22.58 9.62
C GLU A 74 15.54 21.55 9.98
N GLU A 75 15.97 20.36 10.37
CA GLU A 75 15.10 19.32 10.88
C GLU A 75 14.37 19.80 12.14
N PRO A 76 13.03 19.81 12.17
CA PRO A 76 12.27 20.24 13.32
C PRO A 76 12.39 19.23 14.46
N LYS A 77 12.94 19.66 15.60
CA LYS A 77 12.98 18.84 16.83
C LYS A 77 11.62 18.69 17.49
N VAL A 78 10.73 19.62 17.25
CA VAL A 78 9.34 19.63 17.73
C VAL A 78 8.44 20.08 16.58
N TYR A 79 7.41 19.31 16.24
CA TYR A 79 6.42 19.68 15.25
C TYR A 79 5.03 19.71 15.88
N LYS A 80 4.35 20.87 15.83
CA LYS A 80 3.02 21.08 16.45
C LYS A 80 2.92 20.61 17.91
N GLY A 81 3.98 20.88 18.70
CA GLY A 81 4.05 20.50 20.12
C GLY A 81 4.48 19.06 20.39
N VAL A 82 4.73 18.24 19.36
CA VAL A 82 5.15 16.86 19.50
C VAL A 82 6.65 16.74 19.22
N PRO A 83 7.46 16.22 20.17
CA PRO A 83 8.87 15.91 19.91
C PRO A 83 9.01 14.92 18.75
N GLN A 84 9.94 15.19 17.85
CA GLN A 84 10.21 14.35 16.70
C GLN A 84 11.36 13.40 16.96
N TYR A 85 11.28 12.19 16.41
CA TYR A 85 12.42 11.29 16.34
C TYR A 85 13.47 11.88 15.39
N PRO A 86 14.77 11.86 15.75
CA PRO A 86 15.84 12.32 14.86
C PRO A 86 15.86 11.56 13.55
N MET A 87 16.07 12.25 12.44
CA MET A 87 16.24 11.58 11.15
C MET A 87 17.53 10.76 11.13
N SER A 88 17.45 9.50 10.78
CA SER A 88 18.62 8.60 10.67
C SER A 88 19.38 8.74 9.35
N GLY A 89 18.86 9.55 8.41
CA GLY A 89 19.45 9.81 7.11
C GLY A 89 20.55 10.86 7.15
N VAL A 90 21.41 10.85 6.13
CA VAL A 90 22.43 11.88 5.88
C VAL A 90 22.16 12.55 4.55
N SER A 91 22.39 13.87 4.45
CA SER A 91 22.21 14.58 3.18
C SER A 91 23.18 14.08 2.11
N MET A 92 22.66 13.77 0.93
CA MET A 92 23.43 13.40 -0.27
C MET A 92 24.01 14.61 -1.00
N LYS A 93 23.68 15.83 -0.62
CA LYS A 93 24.07 17.08 -1.31
C LYS A 93 25.59 17.20 -1.50
N TYR A 94 26.41 16.69 -0.56
CA TYR A 94 27.86 16.68 -0.69
C TYR A 94 28.34 15.95 -1.95
N SER A 95 27.63 14.90 -2.39
CA SER A 95 28.00 14.06 -3.53
C SER A 95 27.65 14.68 -4.88
N PHE A 96 26.77 15.68 -4.94
CA PHE A 96 26.23 16.20 -6.20
C PHE A 96 27.27 16.79 -7.15
N ASN A 97 28.27 17.45 -6.60
CA ASN A 97 29.37 18.05 -7.36
C ASN A 97 30.77 17.48 -6.95
N ALA A 98 30.76 16.38 -6.20
CA ALA A 98 31.98 15.67 -5.85
C ALA A 98 32.44 14.76 -7.00
N THR A 99 33.65 14.22 -6.88
CA THR A 99 34.13 13.17 -7.78
C THR A 99 33.33 11.88 -7.61
N PRO A 100 33.22 11.03 -8.63
CA PRO A 100 32.47 9.76 -8.52
C PRO A 100 32.91 8.88 -7.33
N ASP A 101 34.18 8.92 -6.98
CA ASP A 101 34.80 8.09 -5.93
C ASP A 101 35.05 8.84 -4.61
N ALA A 102 34.42 10.01 -4.42
CA ALA A 102 34.53 10.72 -3.16
C ALA A 102 33.97 9.84 -2.01
N PRO A 103 34.56 9.91 -0.79
CA PRO A 103 34.12 9.11 0.33
C PRO A 103 32.64 9.31 0.65
N THR A 104 31.93 8.22 0.97
CA THR A 104 30.56 8.33 1.46
C THR A 104 30.50 8.93 2.86
N MET A 105 29.54 9.81 3.09
CA MET A 105 29.29 10.37 4.43
C MET A 105 28.42 9.44 5.29
N LYS A 106 27.59 8.58 4.69
CA LYS A 106 26.85 7.57 5.44
C LYS A 106 27.81 6.50 5.94
N LYS A 107 27.79 6.25 7.24
CA LYS A 107 28.74 5.32 7.87
C LYS A 107 28.17 3.94 8.12
N ARG A 108 26.85 3.88 8.35
CA ARG A 108 26.16 2.65 8.72
C ARG A 108 24.73 2.67 8.23
N GLN A 109 24.22 1.49 7.86
CA GLN A 109 22.81 1.26 7.56
C GLN A 109 22.43 -0.15 7.96
N TYR A 110 21.42 -0.27 8.85
CA TYR A 110 20.82 -1.57 9.18
C TYR A 110 19.59 -1.85 8.32
N PHE A 111 19.25 -3.11 8.20
CA PHE A 111 18.04 -3.62 7.58
C PHE A 111 17.41 -4.66 8.50
N ALA A 112 16.08 -4.63 8.60
CA ALA A 112 15.29 -5.61 9.33
C ALA A 112 13.94 -5.76 8.63
N MET A 113 13.61 -6.95 8.17
CA MET A 113 12.35 -7.23 7.50
C MET A 113 11.99 -8.71 7.65
N LEU A 114 10.84 -8.98 8.29
CA LEU A 114 10.29 -10.35 8.40
C LEU A 114 11.32 -11.36 8.99
N GLY A 115 12.07 -10.91 9.98
CA GLY A 115 13.09 -11.71 10.66
C GLY A 115 14.47 -11.68 10.00
N THR A 116 14.58 -11.33 8.71
CA THR A 116 15.89 -11.17 8.08
C THR A 116 16.60 -9.92 8.58
N ARG A 117 17.91 -9.97 8.67
CA ARG A 117 18.74 -8.95 9.29
C ARG A 117 19.96 -8.67 8.43
N ALA A 118 20.30 -7.40 8.27
CA ALA A 118 21.57 -7.02 7.66
C ALA A 118 22.07 -5.69 8.19
N ILE A 119 23.37 -5.49 8.11
CA ILE A 119 24.02 -4.21 8.39
C ILE A 119 25.16 -3.97 7.41
N TRP A 120 25.15 -2.77 6.84
CA TRP A 120 26.25 -2.24 6.05
C TRP A 120 27.05 -1.24 6.89
N GLU A 121 28.37 -1.34 6.87
CA GLU A 121 29.31 -0.42 7.51
C GLU A 121 30.62 -0.36 6.74
N ASP A 122 30.98 0.83 6.25
CA ASP A 122 32.24 1.13 5.56
C ASP A 122 32.62 0.09 4.48
N GLY A 123 31.69 -0.27 3.61
CA GLY A 123 31.90 -1.21 2.51
C GLY A 123 31.85 -2.68 2.87
N TRP A 124 31.61 -3.01 4.14
CA TRP A 124 31.33 -4.36 4.60
C TRP A 124 29.83 -4.56 4.85
N LYS A 125 29.35 -5.77 4.70
CA LYS A 125 27.95 -6.10 4.98
C LYS A 125 27.85 -7.46 5.66
N ALA A 126 27.22 -7.48 6.84
CA ALA A 126 26.84 -8.72 7.50
C ALA A 126 25.35 -8.97 7.30
N VAL A 127 24.97 -10.21 7.03
CA VAL A 127 23.59 -10.60 6.72
C VAL A 127 23.20 -11.89 7.43
N ALA A 128 21.93 -11.98 7.83
CA ALA A 128 21.35 -13.20 8.37
C ALA A 128 19.98 -13.43 7.73
N LEU A 129 19.88 -14.50 6.95
CA LEU A 129 18.63 -14.99 6.40
C LEU A 129 17.83 -15.66 7.52
N HIS A 130 16.56 -15.31 7.62
CA HIS A 130 15.63 -15.98 8.52
C HIS A 130 14.74 -16.96 7.76
N ALA A 131 14.04 -17.85 8.50
CA ALA A 131 13.15 -18.85 7.91
C ALA A 131 12.12 -18.23 6.96
N PRO A 132 11.64 -19.02 5.96
CA PRO A 132 10.54 -18.58 5.10
C PRO A 132 9.30 -18.20 5.92
N LEU A 133 8.55 -17.20 5.46
CA LEU A 133 7.33 -16.70 6.12
C LEU A 133 6.24 -17.75 6.36
N THR A 134 6.33 -18.87 5.69
CA THR A 134 5.39 -20.00 5.81
C THR A 134 5.80 -21.03 6.86
N SER A 135 6.98 -20.88 7.48
CA SER A 135 7.49 -21.80 8.49
C SER A 135 8.03 -21.05 9.70
N LYS A 136 7.91 -21.64 10.87
CA LYS A 136 8.43 -21.08 12.10
C LYS A 136 9.96 -21.11 12.09
N GLY A 137 10.57 -19.96 12.34
CA GLY A 137 12.00 -19.79 12.45
C GLY A 137 12.53 -20.02 13.87
N ASN A 138 13.82 -19.81 14.02
CA ASN A 138 14.49 -19.70 15.32
C ASN A 138 15.72 -18.82 15.13
N PHE A 139 15.68 -17.62 15.69
CA PHE A 139 16.76 -16.64 15.57
C PHE A 139 18.12 -17.13 16.07
N ASP A 140 18.15 -18.03 17.05
CA ASP A 140 19.39 -18.61 17.58
C ASP A 140 20.07 -19.59 16.61
N LYS A 141 19.34 -20.03 15.57
CA LYS A 141 19.85 -20.93 14.53
C LYS A 141 20.22 -20.21 13.24
N ASP A 142 19.95 -18.93 13.15
CA ASP A 142 20.28 -18.16 11.95
C ASP A 142 21.80 -17.99 11.83
N GLU A 143 22.32 -18.35 10.67
CA GLU A 143 23.74 -18.18 10.38
C GLU A 143 23.98 -16.79 9.78
N TRP A 144 25.03 -16.13 10.27
CA TRP A 144 25.47 -14.85 9.72
C TRP A 144 26.51 -15.05 8.65
N GLU A 145 26.35 -14.36 7.52
CA GLU A 145 27.30 -14.26 6.45
C GLU A 145 27.97 -12.88 6.46
N LEU A 146 29.17 -12.78 5.89
CA LEU A 146 29.93 -11.53 5.81
C LEU A 146 30.43 -11.30 4.38
N TYR A 147 30.21 -10.10 3.87
CA TYR A 147 30.62 -9.70 2.52
C TYR A 147 31.39 -8.39 2.53
N HIS A 148 32.39 -8.24 1.66
CA HIS A 148 33.08 -6.99 1.42
C HIS A 148 32.49 -6.35 0.15
N VAL A 149 31.33 -5.72 0.29
CA VAL A 149 30.52 -5.22 -0.85
C VAL A 149 31.14 -4.04 -1.60
N ALA A 150 32.18 -3.41 -1.05
CA ALA A 150 32.97 -2.41 -1.79
C ALA A 150 33.72 -3.02 -3.00
N VAL A 151 34.07 -4.30 -2.93
CA VAL A 151 34.78 -5.02 -4.00
C VAL A 151 33.98 -6.19 -4.58
N ASP A 152 33.07 -6.77 -3.81
CA ASP A 152 32.17 -7.85 -4.21
C ASP A 152 30.71 -7.39 -4.08
N ARG A 153 30.24 -6.56 -5.01
CA ARG A 153 28.87 -6.00 -5.00
C ARG A 153 27.78 -7.05 -5.18
N SER A 154 28.12 -8.21 -5.74
CA SER A 154 27.19 -9.32 -5.96
C SER A 154 27.08 -10.27 -4.76
N GLU A 155 27.82 -10.02 -3.69
CA GLU A 155 27.79 -10.84 -2.46
C GLU A 155 28.07 -12.33 -2.77
N SER A 156 29.08 -12.58 -3.62
CA SER A 156 29.38 -13.91 -4.15
C SER A 156 30.28 -14.72 -3.22
N LYS A 157 31.14 -14.05 -2.42
CA LYS A 157 32.09 -14.73 -1.53
C LYS A 157 31.79 -14.40 -0.07
N ASN A 158 31.28 -15.40 0.67
CA ASN A 158 31.08 -15.29 2.12
C ASN A 158 32.43 -15.35 2.84
N LEU A 159 32.80 -14.28 3.53
CA LEU A 159 34.05 -14.09 4.26
C LEU A 159 33.93 -14.31 5.77
N ALA A 160 32.79 -14.80 6.26
CA ALA A 160 32.52 -14.98 7.70
C ALA A 160 33.59 -15.81 8.43
N LYS A 161 34.03 -16.91 7.79
CA LYS A 161 35.07 -17.79 8.35
C LYS A 161 36.47 -17.18 8.31
N GLU A 162 36.74 -16.36 7.31
CA GLU A 162 38.03 -15.71 7.12
C GLU A 162 38.19 -14.48 8.04
N ASN A 163 37.07 -13.84 8.44
CA ASN A 163 37.06 -12.60 9.21
C ASN A 163 36.08 -12.65 10.40
N PRO A 164 36.25 -13.59 11.36
CA PRO A 164 35.30 -13.80 12.44
C PRO A 164 35.15 -12.60 13.38
N GLU A 165 36.24 -11.87 13.66
CA GLU A 165 36.20 -10.69 14.52
C GLU A 165 35.42 -9.53 13.85
N LYS A 166 35.60 -9.33 12.54
CA LYS A 166 34.82 -8.33 11.79
C LYS A 166 33.34 -8.69 11.79
N LEU A 167 33.00 -9.97 11.58
CA LEU A 167 31.62 -10.43 11.65
C LEU A 167 31.01 -10.16 13.03
N LYS A 168 31.70 -10.52 14.10
CA LYS A 168 31.25 -10.28 15.48
C LYS A 168 31.00 -8.79 15.76
N GLN A 169 31.91 -7.93 15.31
CA GLN A 169 31.76 -6.47 15.42
C GLN A 169 30.50 -5.98 14.69
N MET A 170 30.26 -6.47 13.48
CA MET A 170 29.11 -6.05 12.70
C MET A 170 27.79 -6.58 13.26
N ILE A 171 27.77 -7.80 13.79
CA ILE A 171 26.58 -8.32 14.50
C ILE A 171 26.24 -7.43 15.70
N ALA A 172 27.25 -7.08 16.52
CA ALA A 172 27.03 -6.18 17.65
C ALA A 172 26.48 -4.82 17.18
N ALA A 173 27.05 -4.27 16.11
CA ALA A 173 26.57 -3.02 15.52
C ALA A 173 25.12 -3.11 15.00
N TRP A 174 24.68 -4.26 14.47
CA TRP A 174 23.29 -4.47 14.07
C TRP A 174 22.36 -4.42 15.29
N PHE A 175 22.72 -5.09 16.40
CA PHE A 175 21.91 -5.07 17.61
C PHE A 175 21.84 -3.68 18.24
N ASP A 176 22.93 -2.91 18.21
CA ASP A 176 22.95 -1.50 18.65
C ASP A 176 21.96 -0.64 17.85
N GLU A 177 21.94 -0.80 16.54
CA GLU A 177 20.98 -0.09 15.67
C GLU A 177 19.55 -0.58 15.87
N ALA A 178 19.35 -1.89 16.07
CA ALA A 178 18.05 -2.46 16.31
C ALA A 178 17.41 -1.95 17.62
N ASP A 179 18.21 -1.81 18.67
CA ASP A 179 17.76 -1.23 19.94
C ASP A 179 17.39 0.25 19.81
N ARG A 180 18.27 1.06 19.20
CA ARG A 180 18.03 2.48 18.97
C ARG A 180 16.79 2.77 18.14
N ASN A 181 16.47 1.90 17.19
CA ASN A 181 15.39 2.09 16.22
C ASN A 181 14.13 1.29 16.57
N LEU A 182 14.03 0.75 17.79
CA LEU A 182 12.86 0.01 18.29
C LEU A 182 12.49 -1.20 17.42
N VAL A 183 13.50 -1.88 16.87
CA VAL A 183 13.34 -3.12 16.08
C VAL A 183 13.14 -4.34 16.98
N LEU A 184 13.66 -4.27 18.22
CA LEU A 184 13.54 -5.32 19.20
C LEU A 184 12.25 -5.18 20.04
N PRO A 185 11.60 -6.30 20.45
CA PRO A 185 11.99 -7.69 20.18
C PRO A 185 11.70 -8.10 18.74
N LEU A 186 12.50 -9.03 18.22
CA LEU A 186 12.26 -9.63 16.91
C LEU A 186 11.01 -10.53 16.95
N ASP A 187 10.32 -10.60 15.81
CA ASP A 187 9.10 -11.40 15.65
C ASP A 187 9.34 -12.54 14.65
N ASP A 188 9.31 -13.79 15.15
CA ASP A 188 9.50 -15.02 14.36
C ASP A 188 8.17 -15.74 14.06
N ARG A 189 7.04 -15.10 14.34
CA ARG A 189 5.73 -15.66 14.02
C ARG A 189 5.56 -15.83 12.52
N THR A 190 4.91 -16.92 12.14
CA THR A 190 4.54 -17.15 10.74
C THR A 190 3.59 -16.08 10.23
N ALA A 191 3.52 -15.93 8.91
CA ALA A 191 2.56 -15.02 8.28
C ALA A 191 1.10 -15.29 8.70
N VAL A 192 0.75 -16.55 8.92
CA VAL A 192 -0.60 -16.94 9.38
C VAL A 192 -0.84 -16.45 10.80
N GLU A 193 0.12 -16.64 11.70
CA GLU A 193 0.04 -16.15 13.07
C GLU A 193 -0.05 -14.62 13.12
N GLN A 194 0.75 -13.91 12.33
CA GLN A 194 0.71 -12.44 12.24
C GLN A 194 -0.61 -11.89 11.69
N LEU A 195 -1.22 -12.58 10.70
CA LEU A 195 -2.52 -12.21 10.15
C LEU A 195 -3.68 -12.53 11.11
N GLY A 196 -3.50 -13.51 11.99
CA GLY A 196 -4.49 -13.91 12.98
C GLY A 196 -4.51 -13.07 14.25
N ILE A 197 -3.59 -12.12 14.42
CA ILE A 197 -3.56 -11.27 15.61
C ILE A 197 -4.73 -10.32 15.60
N GLU A 198 -5.52 -10.35 16.65
CA GLU A 198 -6.51 -9.31 16.93
C GLU A 198 -5.79 -8.00 17.23
N ARG A 199 -6.10 -6.96 16.46
CA ARG A 199 -5.55 -5.63 16.69
C ARG A 199 -6.46 -4.86 17.65
N PRO A 200 -5.93 -4.05 18.57
CA PRO A 200 -6.75 -3.26 19.48
C PRO A 200 -7.81 -2.40 18.78
N SER A 201 -7.52 -1.96 17.56
CA SER A 201 -8.46 -1.19 16.71
C SER A 201 -9.53 -2.04 16.02
N GLU A 202 -9.44 -3.37 16.06
CA GLU A 202 -10.44 -4.28 15.47
C GLU A 202 -11.59 -4.57 16.43
N GLU A 203 -11.45 -4.27 17.72
CA GLU A 203 -12.51 -4.48 18.73
C GLU A 203 -13.70 -3.54 18.56
N GLU A 204 -13.53 -2.40 17.88
CA GLU A 204 -14.61 -1.45 17.61
C GLU A 204 -14.87 -1.26 16.11
N VAL A 205 -15.23 -2.32 15.39
CA VAL A 205 -15.86 -2.14 14.09
C VAL A 205 -17.23 -1.51 14.33
N LEU A 206 -17.31 -0.22 14.05
CA LEU A 206 -18.59 0.46 14.07
C LEU A 206 -19.51 -0.20 13.04
N GLU A 207 -20.75 -0.46 13.43
CA GLU A 207 -21.75 -1.00 12.50
C GLU A 207 -22.10 0.02 11.41
N ARG A 208 -21.84 1.30 11.68
CA ARG A 208 -22.16 2.41 10.78
C ARG A 208 -21.10 3.49 10.81
N TYR A 209 -20.68 3.91 9.62
CA TYR A 209 -19.77 5.02 9.37
C TYR A 209 -20.52 6.11 8.61
N THR A 210 -20.24 7.38 8.91
CA THR A 210 -20.87 8.50 8.21
C THR A 210 -19.80 9.38 7.58
N TYR A 211 -19.96 9.72 6.31
CA TYR A 211 -19.08 10.56 5.52
C TYR A 211 -19.85 11.74 4.94
N TYR A 212 -19.16 12.86 4.78
CA TYR A 212 -19.75 14.10 4.31
C TYR A 212 -19.06 14.59 3.02
N PRO A 213 -19.80 15.34 2.16
CA PRO A 213 -19.20 15.95 0.97
C PRO A 213 -18.22 17.07 1.34
N HIS A 214 -17.39 17.48 0.38
CA HIS A 214 -16.38 18.54 0.52
C HIS A 214 -15.25 18.24 1.51
N THR A 215 -15.01 16.98 1.82
CA THR A 215 -13.86 16.52 2.59
C THR A 215 -12.76 16.01 1.66
N ALA A 216 -11.50 15.99 2.15
CA ALA A 216 -10.42 15.31 1.46
C ALA A 216 -10.72 13.80 1.34
N PRO A 217 -10.11 13.09 0.37
CA PRO A 217 -10.24 11.65 0.27
C PRO A 217 -9.82 10.98 1.58
N VAL A 218 -10.64 10.06 2.09
CA VAL A 218 -10.34 9.28 3.29
C VAL A 218 -9.43 8.12 2.89
N PRO A 219 -8.19 8.04 3.39
CA PRO A 219 -7.27 6.97 3.04
C PRO A 219 -7.85 5.58 3.35
N GLU A 220 -7.60 4.59 2.49
CA GLU A 220 -8.17 3.25 2.64
C GLU A 220 -7.90 2.61 4.00
N GLY A 221 -6.71 2.85 4.58
CA GLY A 221 -6.34 2.29 5.89
C GLY A 221 -7.20 2.73 7.07
N VAL A 222 -7.96 3.83 6.92
CA VAL A 222 -8.88 4.38 7.94
C VAL A 222 -10.32 4.49 7.43
N ALA A 223 -10.57 4.21 6.15
CA ALA A 223 -11.90 4.11 5.59
C ALA A 223 -12.59 2.82 6.04
N VAL A 224 -13.93 2.82 5.97
CA VAL A 224 -14.71 1.61 6.28
C VAL A 224 -14.28 0.43 5.41
N ASN A 225 -13.97 -0.69 6.06
CA ASN A 225 -13.60 -1.91 5.35
C ASN A 225 -14.86 -2.72 4.98
N VAL A 226 -15.26 -2.64 3.71
CA VAL A 226 -16.42 -3.37 3.14
C VAL A 226 -16.05 -4.76 2.60
N ARG A 227 -14.78 -5.12 2.60
CA ARG A 227 -14.29 -6.37 2.00
C ARG A 227 -14.58 -7.56 2.91
N GLY A 228 -14.93 -8.70 2.31
CA GLY A 228 -15.23 -9.93 3.04
C GLY A 228 -16.53 -9.90 3.85
N ARG A 229 -17.44 -8.96 3.61
CA ARG A 229 -18.63 -8.70 4.41
C ARG A 229 -19.84 -8.38 3.56
N SER A 230 -21.04 -8.52 4.16
CA SER A 230 -22.21 -7.79 3.66
C SER A 230 -22.07 -6.32 4.06
N PHE A 231 -22.49 -5.43 3.19
CA PHE A 231 -22.44 -3.99 3.46
C PHE A 231 -23.56 -3.24 2.75
N LYS A 232 -23.87 -2.05 3.26
CA LYS A 232 -24.90 -1.17 2.73
C LYS A 232 -24.40 0.27 2.69
N ILE A 233 -24.61 0.94 1.59
CA ILE A 233 -24.28 2.36 1.38
C ILE A 233 -25.58 3.08 1.13
N LEU A 234 -25.90 4.07 1.94
CA LEU A 234 -27.07 4.94 1.78
C LEU A 234 -26.62 6.40 1.78
N SER A 235 -27.17 7.19 0.90
CA SER A 235 -26.92 8.64 0.81
C SER A 235 -28.23 9.41 0.82
N ASP A 236 -28.30 10.41 1.69
CA ASP A 236 -29.34 11.43 1.64
C ASP A 236 -28.96 12.48 0.60
N ILE A 237 -29.76 12.62 -0.44
CA ILE A 237 -29.57 13.60 -1.51
C ILE A 237 -30.80 14.49 -1.65
N ASP A 238 -30.57 15.71 -2.12
CA ASP A 238 -31.64 16.64 -2.50
C ASP A 238 -31.42 17.09 -3.94
N ILE A 239 -32.22 16.56 -4.85
CA ILE A 239 -32.16 16.83 -6.28
C ILE A 239 -32.99 18.07 -6.62
N LYS A 240 -32.34 19.11 -7.14
CA LYS A 240 -33.04 20.31 -7.61
C LYS A 240 -33.71 20.08 -8.96
N ASP A 241 -32.95 19.55 -9.92
CA ASP A 241 -33.42 19.23 -11.25
C ASP A 241 -32.81 17.91 -11.73
N PRO A 242 -33.62 16.86 -11.90
CA PRO A 242 -33.13 15.57 -12.39
C PRO A 242 -32.51 15.61 -13.78
N ALA A 243 -32.87 16.58 -14.62
CA ALA A 243 -32.33 16.71 -15.97
C ALA A 243 -30.85 17.12 -15.97
N THR A 244 -30.44 17.89 -14.97
CA THR A 244 -29.05 18.37 -14.79
C THR A 244 -28.28 17.57 -13.74
N ALA A 245 -28.97 16.75 -12.96
CA ALA A 245 -28.35 15.92 -11.92
C ALA A 245 -27.40 14.90 -12.55
N SER A 246 -26.15 14.95 -12.13
CA SER A 246 -25.08 14.06 -12.61
C SER A 246 -23.88 14.05 -11.65
N GLY A 247 -23.04 13.02 -11.76
CA GLY A 247 -21.79 12.92 -11.02
C GLY A 247 -21.83 11.95 -9.86
N VAL A 248 -20.70 11.84 -9.17
CA VAL A 248 -20.42 10.84 -8.16
C VAL A 248 -21.01 11.25 -6.82
N ILE A 249 -21.75 10.35 -6.21
CA ILE A 249 -22.25 10.48 -4.84
C ILE A 249 -21.22 9.91 -3.86
N PHE A 250 -20.68 8.74 -4.18
CA PHE A 250 -19.70 8.00 -3.39
C PHE A 250 -18.77 7.25 -4.32
N ALA A 251 -17.47 7.29 -4.05
CA ALA A 251 -16.47 6.46 -4.73
C ALA A 251 -15.41 5.99 -3.72
N HIS A 252 -14.89 4.80 -3.92
CA HIS A 252 -13.77 4.27 -3.14
C HIS A 252 -12.95 3.32 -4.02
N GLY A 253 -11.65 3.55 -4.11
CA GLY A 253 -10.72 2.81 -4.97
C GLY A 253 -10.63 3.38 -6.39
N SER A 254 -10.37 2.52 -7.37
CA SER A 254 -10.13 2.90 -8.76
C SER A 254 -10.63 1.86 -9.76
N ARG A 255 -10.29 2.04 -11.03
CA ARG A 255 -10.56 1.03 -12.09
C ARG A 255 -9.84 -0.31 -11.87
N PHE A 256 -8.84 -0.38 -11.01
CA PHE A 256 -8.10 -1.61 -10.66
C PHE A 256 -8.65 -2.32 -9.43
N GLY A 257 -9.71 -1.82 -8.86
CA GLY A 257 -10.42 -2.35 -7.71
C GLY A 257 -11.08 -1.21 -6.96
N GLY A 258 -12.41 -1.17 -6.97
CA GLY A 258 -13.15 -0.09 -6.34
C GLY A 258 -14.65 -0.18 -6.62
N HIS A 259 -15.40 0.71 -6.02
CA HIS A 259 -16.84 0.82 -6.24
C HIS A 259 -17.33 2.27 -6.16
N ALA A 260 -18.36 2.57 -6.93
CA ALA A 260 -18.93 3.91 -6.99
C ALA A 260 -20.43 3.90 -7.15
N LEU A 261 -21.07 4.86 -6.48
CA LEU A 261 -22.49 5.21 -6.60
C LEU A 261 -22.58 6.59 -7.25
N PHE A 262 -23.27 6.72 -8.38
CA PHE A 262 -23.30 7.97 -9.14
C PHE A 262 -24.60 8.16 -9.92
N VAL A 263 -24.84 9.39 -10.38
CA VAL A 263 -25.99 9.76 -11.20
C VAL A 263 -25.54 10.03 -12.62
N LYS A 264 -26.24 9.45 -13.60
CA LYS A 264 -26.04 9.70 -15.03
C LYS A 264 -27.36 9.56 -15.77
N GLY A 265 -27.72 10.56 -16.61
CA GLY A 265 -28.93 10.52 -17.42
C GLY A 265 -30.20 10.29 -16.61
N LYS A 266 -30.36 11.03 -15.49
CA LYS A 266 -31.48 10.94 -14.53
C LYS A 266 -31.58 9.63 -13.74
N LYS A 267 -30.66 8.69 -13.95
CA LYS A 267 -30.67 7.38 -13.32
C LYS A 267 -29.56 7.22 -12.30
N LEU A 268 -29.82 6.40 -11.29
CA LEU A 268 -28.84 5.98 -10.31
C LEU A 268 -28.05 4.79 -10.85
N TYR A 269 -26.75 4.86 -10.71
CA TYR A 269 -25.79 3.82 -11.09
C TYR A 269 -25.01 3.36 -9.88
N TYR A 270 -24.76 2.06 -9.79
CA TYR A 270 -23.72 1.51 -8.94
C TYR A 270 -22.82 0.62 -9.77
N VAL A 271 -21.50 0.78 -9.59
CA VAL A 271 -20.49 -0.04 -10.24
C VAL A 271 -19.56 -0.62 -9.20
N TYR A 272 -19.28 -1.90 -9.33
CA TYR A 272 -18.18 -2.56 -8.60
C TYR A 272 -17.16 -3.07 -9.63
N ASN A 273 -15.95 -2.51 -9.56
CA ASN A 273 -14.82 -2.90 -10.40
C ASN A 273 -14.00 -3.95 -9.67
N PHE A 274 -14.14 -5.20 -10.08
CA PHE A 274 -13.51 -6.34 -9.42
C PHE A 274 -12.06 -6.49 -9.93
N LEU A 275 -11.07 -5.98 -9.20
CA LEU A 275 -9.64 -6.09 -9.51
C LEU A 275 -9.26 -5.65 -10.94
N GLY A 276 -9.99 -4.73 -11.54
CA GLY A 276 -9.78 -4.32 -12.93
C GLY A 276 -10.25 -5.32 -13.98
N ILE A 277 -10.81 -6.46 -13.56
CA ILE A 277 -11.28 -7.53 -14.48
C ILE A 277 -12.59 -7.09 -15.16
N GLN A 278 -12.55 -7.04 -16.48
CA GLN A 278 -13.71 -6.64 -17.28
C GLN A 278 -14.67 -7.83 -17.52
N PRO A 279 -15.99 -7.57 -17.69
CA PRO A 279 -16.66 -6.27 -17.61
C PRO A 279 -16.85 -5.79 -16.16
N GLU A 280 -16.97 -4.46 -15.99
CA GLU A 280 -17.43 -3.86 -14.72
C GLU A 280 -18.79 -4.44 -14.32
N GLN A 281 -18.97 -4.73 -13.03
CA GLN A 281 -20.28 -5.14 -12.52
C GLN A 281 -21.12 -3.89 -12.35
N LYS A 282 -22.06 -3.66 -13.26
CA LYS A 282 -22.84 -2.43 -13.37
C LYS A 282 -24.32 -2.66 -13.14
N PHE A 283 -24.91 -1.85 -12.30
CA PHE A 283 -26.33 -1.85 -11.95
C PHE A 283 -26.91 -0.47 -12.16
N VAL A 284 -28.07 -0.40 -12.83
CA VAL A 284 -28.70 0.85 -13.23
C VAL A 284 -30.16 0.84 -12.78
N SER A 285 -30.61 1.90 -12.14
CA SER A 285 -32.01 2.00 -11.69
C SER A 285 -32.99 1.85 -12.84
N SER A 286 -34.04 1.08 -12.63
CA SER A 286 -35.16 0.92 -13.58
C SER A 286 -36.00 2.18 -13.71
N VAL A 287 -35.97 3.05 -12.70
CA VAL A 287 -36.71 4.32 -12.64
C VAL A 287 -35.76 5.52 -12.61
N GLU A 288 -36.27 6.67 -12.98
CA GLU A 288 -35.55 7.94 -12.89
C GLU A 288 -35.64 8.55 -11.48
N LEU A 289 -34.62 9.32 -11.11
CA LEU A 289 -34.62 10.16 -9.92
C LEU A 289 -35.67 11.27 -10.07
N LYS A 290 -36.27 11.68 -8.97
CA LYS A 290 -37.26 12.74 -8.90
C LYS A 290 -36.67 14.01 -8.27
N PRO A 291 -37.29 15.18 -8.44
CA PRO A 291 -36.92 16.37 -7.67
C PRO A 291 -37.18 16.16 -6.18
N GLY A 292 -36.40 16.84 -5.33
CA GLY A 292 -36.53 16.83 -3.87
C GLY A 292 -35.65 15.83 -3.15
N LYS A 293 -35.91 15.68 -1.87
CA LYS A 293 -35.14 14.79 -0.98
C LYS A 293 -35.43 13.32 -1.25
N GLN A 294 -34.38 12.54 -1.37
CA GLN A 294 -34.42 11.10 -1.59
C GLN A 294 -33.27 10.42 -0.87
N VAL A 295 -33.50 9.20 -0.43
CA VAL A 295 -32.45 8.30 0.03
C VAL A 295 -32.10 7.38 -1.15
N VAL A 296 -30.86 7.38 -1.56
CA VAL A 296 -30.35 6.50 -2.62
C VAL A 296 -29.23 5.64 -2.08
N GLY A 297 -29.08 4.44 -2.61
CA GLY A 297 -28.00 3.59 -2.15
C GLY A 297 -28.03 2.18 -2.68
N MET A 298 -27.16 1.35 -2.13
CA MET A 298 -27.02 -0.05 -2.48
C MET A 298 -26.77 -0.91 -1.25
N GLU A 299 -27.05 -2.19 -1.38
CA GLU A 299 -26.75 -3.22 -0.39
C GLU A 299 -26.15 -4.43 -1.09
N PHE A 300 -25.06 -4.95 -0.57
CA PHE A 300 -24.50 -6.24 -0.93
C PHE A 300 -24.72 -7.22 0.20
N ILE A 301 -25.41 -8.31 -0.08
CA ILE A 301 -25.67 -9.42 0.84
C ILE A 301 -24.77 -10.57 0.41
N ARG A 302 -23.76 -10.89 1.23
CA ARG A 302 -22.85 -12.00 1.01
C ARG A 302 -23.58 -13.32 1.25
N GLU A 303 -23.49 -14.23 0.30
CA GLU A 303 -24.11 -15.56 0.37
C GLU A 303 -23.07 -16.67 0.48
N SER A 304 -21.92 -16.52 -0.21
CA SER A 304 -20.88 -17.56 -0.25
C SER A 304 -19.50 -16.96 -0.56
N THR A 305 -18.50 -17.82 -0.51
CA THR A 305 -17.11 -17.49 -0.91
C THR A 305 -16.75 -18.36 -2.10
N GLY A 306 -16.24 -17.74 -3.16
CA GLY A 306 -15.80 -18.42 -4.35
C GLY A 306 -14.44 -19.09 -4.24
N LYS A 307 -14.05 -19.77 -5.31
CA LYS A 307 -12.83 -20.60 -5.39
C LYS A 307 -11.54 -19.83 -5.06
N ASN A 308 -11.48 -18.56 -5.41
CA ASN A 308 -10.31 -17.71 -5.21
C ASN A 308 -10.42 -16.79 -3.97
N GLY A 309 -11.43 -17.03 -3.11
CA GLY A 309 -11.68 -16.21 -1.92
C GLY A 309 -12.56 -14.99 -2.17
N GLU A 310 -13.00 -14.75 -3.42
CA GLU A 310 -13.97 -13.72 -3.75
C GLU A 310 -15.29 -13.95 -3.00
N GLN A 311 -15.93 -12.87 -2.57
CA GLN A 311 -17.24 -12.96 -1.94
C GLN A 311 -18.33 -12.90 -3.01
N ILE A 312 -19.20 -13.85 -3.01
CA ILE A 312 -20.31 -13.97 -3.97
C ILE A 312 -21.60 -13.68 -3.21
N GLY A 313 -22.48 -12.91 -3.81
CA GLY A 313 -23.75 -12.56 -3.21
C GLY A 313 -24.65 -11.77 -4.13
N LYS A 314 -25.66 -11.17 -3.53
CA LYS A 314 -26.68 -10.40 -4.23
C LYS A 314 -26.52 -8.91 -3.92
N MET A 315 -26.56 -8.09 -4.96
CA MET A 315 -26.64 -6.63 -4.86
C MET A 315 -28.06 -6.15 -5.11
N ASN A 316 -28.52 -5.20 -4.29
CA ASN A 316 -29.76 -4.46 -4.46
C ASN A 316 -29.45 -2.96 -4.52
N LEU A 317 -30.00 -2.26 -5.52
CA LEU A 317 -29.91 -0.81 -5.66
C LEU A 317 -31.23 -0.19 -5.21
N TYR A 318 -31.18 0.89 -4.44
CA TYR A 318 -32.35 1.51 -3.81
C TYR A 318 -32.54 2.97 -4.22
N ILE A 319 -33.79 3.35 -4.40
CA ILE A 319 -34.26 4.73 -4.35
C ILE A 319 -35.40 4.75 -3.34
N ASN A 320 -35.22 5.46 -2.23
CA ASN A 320 -36.06 5.38 -1.04
C ASN A 320 -36.20 3.90 -0.56
N ASP A 321 -37.40 3.43 -0.31
CA ASP A 321 -37.67 2.08 0.19
C ASP A 321 -37.78 1.02 -0.94
N LYS A 322 -37.56 1.42 -2.20
CA LYS A 322 -37.77 0.56 -3.35
C LYS A 322 -36.49 0.03 -3.93
N ILE A 323 -36.42 -1.28 -4.16
CA ILE A 323 -35.38 -1.89 -4.98
C ILE A 323 -35.64 -1.51 -6.44
N VAL A 324 -34.67 -0.83 -7.06
CA VAL A 324 -34.75 -0.32 -8.44
C VAL A 324 -33.81 -1.04 -9.41
N ALA A 325 -32.92 -1.85 -8.89
CA ALA A 325 -32.14 -2.86 -9.61
C ALA A 325 -31.66 -3.92 -8.63
N SER A 326 -31.44 -5.14 -9.12
CA SER A 326 -30.90 -6.24 -8.33
C SER A 326 -30.18 -7.24 -9.23
N GLY A 327 -29.19 -7.93 -8.71
CA GLY A 327 -28.48 -8.98 -9.45
C GLY A 327 -27.33 -9.60 -8.66
N PRO A 328 -26.72 -10.65 -9.22
CA PRO A 328 -25.54 -11.25 -8.63
C PRO A 328 -24.37 -10.27 -8.68
N MET A 329 -23.55 -10.26 -7.64
CA MET A 329 -22.33 -9.49 -7.55
C MET A 329 -21.24 -10.29 -6.81
N ARG A 330 -20.00 -10.07 -7.19
CA ARG A 330 -18.84 -10.57 -6.45
C ARG A 330 -17.96 -9.41 -6.00
N THR A 331 -17.38 -9.51 -4.81
CA THR A 331 -16.45 -8.53 -4.26
C THR A 331 -15.08 -9.16 -4.01
N GLN A 332 -14.07 -8.31 -3.88
CA GLN A 332 -12.69 -8.75 -3.64
C GLN A 332 -12.58 -9.59 -2.36
N PRO A 333 -11.62 -10.54 -2.32
CA PRO A 333 -11.27 -11.23 -1.08
C PRO A 333 -10.86 -10.26 0.03
N GLY A 334 -11.08 -10.66 1.26
CA GLY A 334 -11.03 -9.86 2.47
C GLY A 334 -9.95 -8.78 2.60
N LYS A 335 -8.67 -9.13 2.47
CA LYS A 335 -7.56 -8.17 2.66
C LYS A 335 -6.98 -7.57 1.36
N PHE A 336 -7.51 -7.90 0.20
CA PHE A 336 -7.12 -7.19 -1.02
C PHE A 336 -7.57 -5.74 -0.95
N THR A 337 -6.63 -4.82 -1.11
CA THR A 337 -6.89 -3.39 -1.08
C THR A 337 -7.80 -2.99 -2.25
N LEU A 338 -8.64 -1.98 -2.02
CA LEU A 338 -9.28 -1.25 -3.09
C LEU A 338 -8.20 -0.35 -3.68
N SER A 339 -7.76 -0.68 -4.90
CA SER A 339 -6.58 -0.06 -5.49
C SER A 339 -6.79 1.41 -5.83
N GLY A 340 -5.83 2.25 -5.46
CA GLY A 340 -5.77 3.63 -5.88
C GLY A 340 -6.21 4.61 -4.80
N ASP A 341 -7.21 5.42 -5.11
CA ASP A 341 -7.58 6.57 -4.30
C ASP A 341 -8.45 6.20 -3.09
N GLY A 342 -8.45 7.09 -2.09
CA GLY A 342 -9.26 6.93 -0.90
C GLY A 342 -10.77 7.05 -1.17
N LEU A 343 -11.56 6.94 -0.10
CA LEU A 343 -13.00 7.11 -0.16
C LEU A 343 -13.35 8.59 -0.32
N CYS A 344 -14.17 8.89 -1.33
CA CYS A 344 -14.62 10.24 -1.68
C CYS A 344 -16.15 10.35 -1.63
N VAL A 345 -16.66 11.52 -1.25
CA VAL A 345 -18.10 11.84 -1.27
C VAL A 345 -18.34 13.10 -2.09
N GLY A 346 -19.19 12.97 -3.13
CA GLY A 346 -19.53 14.06 -4.04
C GLY A 346 -18.55 14.24 -5.20
N TYR A 347 -17.54 13.42 -5.28
CA TYR A 347 -16.56 13.38 -6.37
C TYR A 347 -15.78 12.06 -6.34
N ASP A 348 -14.92 11.83 -7.32
CA ASP A 348 -13.95 10.74 -7.38
C ASP A 348 -12.57 11.33 -7.66
N SER A 349 -11.56 11.02 -6.84
CA SER A 349 -10.21 11.53 -7.00
C SER A 349 -9.37 10.58 -7.87
N GLY A 350 -8.38 11.14 -8.60
CA GLY A 350 -7.40 10.37 -9.35
C GLY A 350 -7.98 9.54 -10.49
N ASP A 351 -7.93 8.22 -10.36
CA ASP A 351 -8.41 7.28 -11.39
C ASP A 351 -9.87 6.91 -11.15
N ALA A 352 -10.73 7.14 -12.17
CA ALA A 352 -12.15 6.81 -12.06
C ALA A 352 -12.39 5.31 -11.80
N VAL A 353 -13.28 5.00 -10.85
CA VAL A 353 -13.71 3.61 -10.60
C VAL A 353 -14.39 3.02 -11.84
N SER A 354 -15.11 3.81 -12.61
CA SER A 354 -15.88 3.34 -13.77
C SER A 354 -15.58 4.15 -15.02
N LYS A 355 -15.70 3.50 -16.17
CA LYS A 355 -15.65 4.14 -17.50
C LYS A 355 -16.87 5.02 -17.81
N GLU A 356 -17.90 4.98 -16.98
CA GLU A 356 -19.15 5.70 -17.18
C GLU A 356 -19.03 7.21 -16.90
N TYR A 357 -17.98 7.64 -16.20
CA TYR A 357 -17.69 9.05 -15.92
C TYR A 357 -16.19 9.33 -16.00
N LYS A 358 -15.82 10.59 -15.97
CA LYS A 358 -14.43 11.07 -15.88
C LYS A 358 -14.23 11.74 -14.53
N THR A 359 -13.05 11.58 -13.94
CA THR A 359 -12.66 12.30 -12.72
C THR A 359 -12.49 13.81 -12.99
N PRO A 360 -12.79 14.65 -12.00
CA PRO A 360 -13.27 14.33 -10.66
C PRO A 360 -14.75 13.93 -10.58
N GLY A 361 -15.52 14.00 -11.65
CA GLY A 361 -16.92 13.58 -11.70
C GLY A 361 -17.81 14.23 -10.63
N GLU A 362 -17.59 15.50 -10.30
CA GLU A 362 -18.28 16.20 -9.23
C GLU A 362 -19.80 16.11 -9.34
N PHE A 363 -20.47 15.90 -8.21
CA PHE A 363 -21.92 15.84 -8.14
C PHE A 363 -22.54 17.23 -8.40
N LYS A 364 -23.48 17.28 -9.33
CA LYS A 364 -24.17 18.49 -9.79
C LYS A 364 -25.69 18.29 -9.83
N GLY A 365 -26.44 19.39 -9.90
CA GLY A 365 -27.90 19.37 -9.99
C GLY A 365 -28.62 19.06 -8.69
N GLY A 366 -27.90 19.07 -7.56
CA GLY A 366 -28.46 18.83 -6.25
C GLY A 366 -27.44 18.99 -5.12
N LYS A 367 -27.76 18.45 -3.95
CA LYS A 367 -26.87 18.40 -2.78
C LYS A 367 -26.81 16.98 -2.23
N ILE A 368 -25.64 16.57 -1.76
CA ILE A 368 -25.47 15.39 -0.93
C ILE A 368 -25.44 15.89 0.52
N LEU A 369 -26.29 15.32 1.37
CA LEU A 369 -26.36 15.69 2.79
C LEU A 369 -25.42 14.82 3.64
N GLY A 370 -25.19 13.59 3.21
CA GLY A 370 -24.28 12.65 3.84
C GLY A 370 -24.38 11.26 3.22
N VAL A 371 -23.38 10.44 3.52
CA VAL A 371 -23.33 9.02 3.11
C VAL A 371 -23.07 8.18 4.34
N GLY A 372 -23.98 7.24 4.62
CA GLY A 372 -23.83 6.24 5.65
C GLY A 372 -23.40 4.90 5.04
N VAL A 373 -22.38 4.28 5.60
CA VAL A 373 -21.93 2.93 5.24
C VAL A 373 -22.12 2.03 6.45
N SER A 374 -22.89 0.97 6.31
CA SER A 374 -23.07 -0.05 7.33
C SER A 374 -22.43 -1.36 6.90
N VAL A 375 -21.80 -2.06 7.83
CA VAL A 375 -21.07 -3.32 7.57
C VAL A 375 -21.40 -4.37 8.62
N GLU A 376 -21.33 -5.64 8.24
CA GLU A 376 -21.36 -6.74 9.22
C GLU A 376 -20.13 -6.66 10.13
N LYS A 377 -20.31 -6.95 11.44
CA LYS A 377 -19.21 -6.93 12.42
C LYS A 377 -18.11 -7.94 12.11
N LYS A 378 -18.48 -9.15 11.70
CA LYS A 378 -17.53 -10.21 11.40
C LYS A 378 -17.18 -10.23 9.92
N GLN A 379 -15.87 -10.09 9.65
CA GLN A 379 -15.33 -10.29 8.32
C GLN A 379 -15.02 -11.78 8.12
N TYR A 380 -15.41 -12.34 6.97
CA TYR A 380 -14.92 -13.65 6.58
C TYR A 380 -13.48 -13.52 6.09
N LEU A 381 -12.55 -14.20 6.74
CA LEU A 381 -11.14 -14.27 6.37
C LEU A 381 -10.72 -15.73 6.26
N ASP A 382 -10.23 -16.12 5.09
CA ASP A 382 -9.46 -17.35 4.91
C ASP A 382 -7.99 -17.01 5.13
N LEU A 383 -7.56 -17.06 6.39
CA LEU A 383 -6.22 -16.64 6.81
C LEU A 383 -5.11 -17.39 6.10
N GLU A 384 -5.31 -18.67 5.80
CA GLU A 384 -4.31 -19.49 5.11
C GLU A 384 -4.14 -19.07 3.64
N LYS A 385 -5.25 -18.83 2.95
CA LYS A 385 -5.25 -18.32 1.58
C LYS A 385 -4.71 -16.89 1.48
N GLU A 386 -5.07 -16.05 2.43
CA GLU A 386 -4.60 -14.67 2.53
C GLU A 386 -3.08 -14.62 2.74
N ALA A 387 -2.58 -15.45 3.65
CA ALA A 387 -1.14 -15.57 3.89
C ALA A 387 -0.41 -16.02 2.63
N LYS A 388 -0.89 -17.08 1.97
CA LYS A 388 -0.32 -17.59 0.72
C LYS A 388 -0.30 -16.55 -0.40
N THR A 389 -1.28 -15.65 -0.44
CA THR A 389 -1.38 -14.63 -1.48
C THR A 389 -0.52 -13.40 -1.16
N LYS A 390 -0.50 -12.97 0.10
CA LYS A 390 0.19 -11.75 0.54
C LYS A 390 1.72 -11.94 0.60
N PHE A 391 2.17 -13.15 0.85
CA PHE A 391 3.58 -13.47 1.09
C PHE A 391 4.18 -14.45 0.07
N ARG A 392 3.48 -14.64 -1.05
CA ARG A 392 3.90 -15.53 -2.13
C ARG A 392 4.87 -14.81 -3.08
N ASP A 393 6.02 -14.45 -2.54
CA ASP A 393 7.16 -14.00 -3.35
C ASP A 393 8.43 -14.73 -2.96
#